data_42c5394a9e19bae32b06f8fb9cf195fe
#
_entry.id   42c5394a9e19bae32b06f8fb9cf195fe
#
_cell.length_a   1.000
_cell.length_b   1.000
_cell.length_c   1.000
_cell.angle_alpha   90.00
_cell.angle_beta   90.00
_cell.angle_gamma   90.00
#
_symmetry.space_group_name_H-M   'P 1'
#
loop_
_entity.id
_entity.type
_entity.pdbx_description
1 polymer ?
#
loop_
_entity_poly.entity_id
_entity_poly.type
_entity_poly.pdbx_seq_one_letter_code
_entity_poly.pdbx_strand_id
1 'polypeptide(L)'
;MEIAPGVHSVPLPGANGFLVCEDRLTLIDAGLPGSRPVLEGYVSGIGRSLSDLGRITCTHGHPDHVGGVRELETDGVEVLMHPADFEALHVTLGEALRRPSKGRLFAYMARTPDRAMPVHDGDVLPVLGGLEVIHTPGHTPGSICLYAGRDRLLFVGDMFEVRRGRVTFASPVFSDDVRRARASVQRLAERDVDVIIFGHRPPWRDRANDVLQGLADRARREAAG
;
A
#
# COMPACT_ATOMS: atom_id res chain seq x y z
N MET A 1 -1.54 -17.02 -1.95
CA MET A 1 -2.97 -17.49 -1.93
C MET A 1 -3.78 -16.52 -2.76
N GLU A 2 -4.57 -17.04 -3.70
CA GLU A 2 -5.47 -16.20 -4.48
C GLU A 2 -6.60 -15.65 -3.60
N ILE A 3 -6.83 -14.34 -3.65
CA ILE A 3 -7.82 -13.63 -2.82
C ILE A 3 -8.98 -13.04 -3.63
N ALA A 4 -8.81 -12.89 -4.92
CA ALA A 4 -9.82 -12.58 -5.92
C ALA A 4 -9.31 -13.11 -7.28
N PRO A 5 -10.13 -13.27 -8.32
CA PRO A 5 -9.68 -13.78 -9.61
C PRO A 5 -8.46 -13.01 -10.13
N GLY A 6 -7.34 -13.71 -10.29
CA GLY A 6 -6.07 -13.14 -10.73
C GLY A 6 -5.36 -12.23 -9.71
N VAL A 7 -5.86 -12.12 -8.48
CA VAL A 7 -5.24 -11.33 -7.41
C VAL A 7 -4.77 -12.23 -6.28
N HIS A 8 -3.49 -12.24 -6.00
CA HIS A 8 -2.87 -13.11 -5.02
C HIS A 8 -2.24 -12.30 -3.87
N SER A 9 -2.48 -12.73 -2.63
CA SER A 9 -1.69 -12.28 -1.48
C SER A 9 -0.45 -13.16 -1.36
N VAL A 10 0.72 -12.53 -1.37
CA VAL A 10 2.02 -13.17 -1.21
C VAL A 10 2.62 -12.69 0.12
N PRO A 11 2.84 -13.58 1.09
CA PRO A 11 3.44 -13.21 2.38
C PRO A 11 4.93 -12.90 2.17
N LEU A 12 5.25 -11.65 1.92
CA LEU A 12 6.62 -11.16 1.82
C LEU A 12 7.20 -10.88 3.21
N PRO A 13 8.53 -10.78 3.37
CA PRO A 13 9.13 -10.30 4.61
C PRO A 13 8.55 -8.95 5.03
N GLY A 14 8.05 -8.84 6.24
CA GLY A 14 7.53 -7.61 6.84
C GLY A 14 6.06 -7.31 6.53
N ALA A 15 5.61 -7.48 5.30
CA ALA A 15 4.24 -7.19 4.88
C ALA A 15 3.74 -8.16 3.80
N ASN A 16 2.46 -8.13 3.47
CA ASN A 16 1.93 -8.82 2.31
C ASN A 16 2.18 -7.97 1.05
N GLY A 17 2.74 -8.58 0.01
CA GLY A 17 2.65 -8.07 -1.34
C GLY A 17 1.38 -8.60 -2.03
N PHE A 18 0.82 -7.84 -2.95
CA PHE A 18 -0.34 -8.29 -3.72
C PHE A 18 0.01 -8.36 -5.19
N LEU A 19 0.02 -9.58 -5.72
CA LEU A 19 0.36 -9.85 -7.10
C LEU A 19 -0.91 -9.90 -7.94
N VAL A 20 -1.00 -9.03 -8.93
CA VAL A 20 -2.06 -9.04 -9.95
C VAL A 20 -1.52 -9.75 -11.18
N CYS A 21 -2.19 -10.80 -11.59
CA CYS A 21 -1.81 -11.68 -12.70
C CYS A 21 -2.65 -11.35 -13.94
N GLU A 22 -2.14 -10.43 -14.76
CA GLU A 22 -2.63 -10.13 -16.09
C GLU A 22 -1.53 -10.48 -17.12
N ASP A 23 -1.53 -9.94 -18.33
CA ASP A 23 -0.49 -10.17 -19.35
C ASP A 23 0.90 -9.93 -18.78
N ARG A 24 1.10 -8.79 -18.10
CA ARG A 24 2.24 -8.53 -17.23
C ARG A 24 1.80 -8.62 -15.77
N LEU A 25 2.72 -9.04 -14.91
CA LEU A 25 2.48 -9.03 -13.47
C LEU A 25 2.60 -7.62 -12.91
N THR A 26 1.69 -7.25 -12.02
CA THR A 26 1.80 -6.04 -11.19
C THR A 26 1.88 -6.43 -9.73
N LEU A 27 2.88 -5.94 -9.03
CA LEU A 27 3.03 -6.13 -7.59
C LEU A 27 2.63 -4.85 -6.85
N ILE A 28 1.74 -4.97 -5.89
CA ILE A 28 1.42 -3.89 -4.94
C ILE A 28 2.16 -4.22 -3.65
N ASP A 29 3.05 -3.34 -3.24
CA ASP A 29 4.01 -3.46 -2.13
C ASP A 29 5.01 -4.61 -2.27
N ALA A 30 6.26 -4.33 -1.93
CA ALA A 30 7.40 -5.20 -2.22
C ALA A 30 8.03 -5.87 -0.97
N GLY A 31 7.49 -5.61 0.22
CA GLY A 31 8.05 -6.14 1.46
C GLY A 31 9.40 -5.52 1.86
N LEU A 32 10.06 -6.14 2.83
CA LEU A 32 11.44 -5.85 3.23
C LEU A 32 12.46 -6.44 2.22
N PRO A 33 13.75 -6.07 2.30
CA PRO A 33 14.81 -6.81 1.61
C PRO A 33 14.75 -8.31 1.89
N GLY A 34 15.02 -9.14 0.87
CA GLY A 34 14.83 -10.59 0.89
C GLY A 34 13.48 -11.03 0.30
N SER A 35 12.70 -10.13 -0.26
CA SER A 35 11.41 -10.43 -0.90
C SER A 35 11.55 -11.14 -2.25
N ARG A 36 12.65 -10.90 -2.99
CA ARG A 36 12.86 -11.48 -4.32
C ARG A 36 12.74 -13.03 -4.35
N PRO A 37 13.47 -13.80 -3.53
CA PRO A 37 13.38 -15.26 -3.60
C PRO A 37 11.98 -15.77 -3.21
N VAL A 38 11.29 -15.09 -2.31
CA VAL A 38 9.91 -15.44 -1.91
C VAL A 38 8.96 -15.24 -3.08
N LEU A 39 9.02 -14.08 -3.72
CA LEU A 39 8.16 -13.75 -4.87
C LEU A 39 8.48 -14.66 -6.06
N GLU A 40 9.75 -14.92 -6.35
CA GLU A 40 10.18 -15.80 -7.43
C GLU A 40 9.67 -17.23 -7.25
N GLY A 41 9.77 -17.77 -6.02
CA GLY A 41 9.18 -19.07 -5.69
C GLY A 41 7.66 -19.08 -5.85
N TYR A 42 6.99 -18.00 -5.45
CA TYR A 42 5.54 -17.89 -5.58
C TYR A 42 5.08 -17.85 -7.04
N VAL A 43 5.66 -16.96 -7.86
CA VAL A 43 5.28 -16.81 -9.28
C VAL A 43 5.57 -18.09 -10.08
N SER A 44 6.68 -18.78 -9.76
CA SER A 44 7.00 -20.09 -10.36
C SER A 44 5.93 -21.13 -10.00
N GLY A 45 5.46 -21.13 -8.75
CA GLY A 45 4.42 -22.04 -8.26
C GLY A 45 3.05 -21.86 -8.94
N ILE A 46 2.78 -20.70 -9.52
CA ILE A 46 1.58 -20.42 -10.30
C ILE A 46 1.81 -20.47 -11.83
N GLY A 47 2.96 -21.01 -12.25
CA GLY A 47 3.29 -21.18 -13.68
C GLY A 47 3.70 -19.90 -14.40
N ARG A 48 4.15 -18.87 -13.66
CA ARG A 48 4.64 -17.61 -14.20
C ARG A 48 6.13 -17.42 -13.93
N SER A 49 6.72 -16.40 -14.48
CA SER A 49 8.13 -16.03 -14.27
C SER A 49 8.24 -14.64 -13.62
N LEU A 50 9.27 -14.44 -12.81
CA LEU A 50 9.56 -13.09 -12.29
C LEU A 50 9.90 -12.09 -13.41
N SER A 51 10.35 -12.56 -14.58
CA SER A 51 10.54 -11.75 -15.79
C SER A 51 9.23 -11.18 -16.35
N ASP A 52 8.09 -11.73 -15.95
CA ASP A 52 6.77 -11.20 -16.33
C ASP A 52 6.39 -9.95 -15.53
N LEU A 53 7.14 -9.65 -14.45
CA LEU A 53 6.89 -8.45 -13.64
C LEU A 53 7.09 -7.20 -14.50
N GLY A 54 6.05 -6.39 -14.61
CA GLY A 54 6.06 -5.16 -15.38
C GLY A 54 5.92 -3.92 -14.53
N ARG A 55 5.36 -4.07 -13.32
CA ARG A 55 5.06 -2.94 -12.47
C ARG A 55 5.13 -3.29 -10.99
N ILE A 56 5.62 -2.33 -10.19
CA ILE A 56 5.54 -2.33 -8.74
C ILE A 56 4.86 -1.02 -8.34
N THR A 57 3.79 -1.09 -7.55
CA THR A 57 3.12 0.10 -7.02
C THR A 57 3.23 0.08 -5.51
N CYS A 58 3.89 1.08 -4.93
CA CYS A 58 4.06 1.19 -3.48
C CYS A 58 2.93 2.01 -2.87
N THR A 59 2.24 1.44 -1.88
CA THR A 59 1.16 2.14 -1.17
C THR A 59 1.68 3.28 -0.31
N HIS A 60 2.88 3.13 0.26
CA HIS A 60 3.55 4.15 1.06
C HIS A 60 5.04 3.84 1.28
N GLY A 61 5.77 4.78 1.92
CA GLY A 61 7.22 4.76 2.03
C GLY A 61 7.82 4.01 3.22
N HIS A 62 7.08 3.16 3.94
CA HIS A 62 7.69 2.38 5.02
C HIS A 62 8.54 1.23 4.47
N PRO A 63 9.64 0.86 5.19
CA PRO A 63 10.61 -0.14 4.71
C PRO A 63 10.01 -1.49 4.35
N ASP A 64 9.00 -1.90 5.07
CA ASP A 64 8.31 -3.18 4.88
C ASP A 64 7.32 -3.18 3.70
N HIS A 65 7.18 -2.06 3.01
CA HIS A 65 6.43 -1.91 1.76
C HIS A 65 7.33 -1.61 0.55
N VAL A 66 8.44 -0.89 0.75
CA VAL A 66 9.33 -0.49 -0.35
C VAL A 66 10.69 -1.19 -0.34
N GLY A 67 11.05 -1.88 0.75
CA GLY A 67 12.42 -2.40 0.97
C GLY A 67 12.86 -3.44 -0.04
N GLY A 68 11.93 -4.23 -0.58
CA GLY A 68 12.18 -5.23 -1.61
C GLY A 68 12.23 -4.68 -3.04
N VAL A 69 11.85 -3.43 -3.27
CA VAL A 69 11.78 -2.85 -4.63
C VAL A 69 13.09 -2.99 -5.37
N ARG A 70 14.22 -2.62 -4.75
CA ARG A 70 15.54 -2.65 -5.37
C ARG A 70 15.98 -4.03 -5.85
N GLU A 71 15.51 -5.09 -5.20
CA GLU A 71 15.81 -6.47 -5.60
C GLU A 71 14.94 -6.93 -6.77
N LEU A 72 13.78 -6.30 -6.97
CA LEU A 72 12.77 -6.64 -7.94
C LEU A 72 12.80 -5.71 -9.16
N GLU A 73 13.34 -4.49 -8.99
CA GLU A 73 13.49 -3.51 -10.06
C GLU A 73 14.55 -4.00 -11.05
N THR A 74 14.09 -4.48 -12.20
CA THR A 74 14.93 -4.87 -13.34
C THR A 74 14.55 -4.02 -14.54
N ASP A 75 15.32 -4.11 -15.63
CA ASP A 75 15.02 -3.37 -16.86
C ASP A 75 13.59 -3.69 -17.35
N GLY A 76 12.81 -2.64 -17.51
CA GLY A 76 11.42 -2.71 -17.97
C GLY A 76 10.36 -2.89 -16.86
N VAL A 77 10.75 -2.84 -15.58
CA VAL A 77 9.81 -2.76 -14.44
C VAL A 77 9.57 -1.28 -14.09
N GLU A 78 8.31 -0.86 -14.17
CA GLU A 78 7.88 0.47 -13.72
C GLU A 78 7.67 0.45 -12.20
N VAL A 79 8.32 1.35 -11.48
CA VAL A 79 8.07 1.58 -10.05
C VAL A 79 7.22 2.82 -9.90
N LEU A 80 6.08 2.70 -9.22
CA LEU A 80 5.08 3.76 -9.03
C LEU A 80 4.95 4.08 -7.54
N MET A 81 4.99 5.36 -7.20
CA MET A 81 4.87 5.84 -5.82
C MET A 81 4.37 7.28 -5.79
N HIS A 82 3.68 7.65 -4.72
CA HIS A 82 3.31 9.06 -4.51
C HIS A 82 4.56 9.91 -4.22
N PRO A 83 4.71 11.11 -4.86
CA PRO A 83 5.91 11.94 -4.75
C PRO A 83 6.30 12.29 -3.32
N ALA A 84 5.32 12.58 -2.45
CA ALA A 84 5.60 12.97 -1.07
C ALA A 84 6.32 11.90 -0.26
N ASP A 85 6.07 10.61 -0.55
CA ASP A 85 6.79 9.52 0.11
C ASP A 85 8.12 9.24 -0.57
N PHE A 86 8.18 9.35 -1.90
CA PHE A 86 9.45 9.25 -2.62
C PHE A 86 10.46 10.31 -2.12
N GLU A 87 10.05 11.56 -1.96
CA GLU A 87 10.87 12.62 -1.39
C GLU A 87 11.28 12.32 0.06
N ALA A 88 10.36 11.77 0.87
CA ALA A 88 10.65 11.39 2.25
C ALA A 88 11.70 10.27 2.38
N LEU A 89 11.77 9.34 1.42
CA LEU A 89 12.79 8.28 1.37
C LEU A 89 14.21 8.83 1.08
N HIS A 90 14.31 9.98 0.43
CA HIS A 90 15.58 10.57 -0.01
C HIS A 90 16.09 11.70 0.92
N VAL A 91 15.54 11.80 2.15
CA VAL A 91 16.03 12.75 3.14
C VAL A 91 17.48 12.45 3.55
N THR A 92 18.28 13.49 3.76
CA THR A 92 19.64 13.36 4.28
C THR A 92 19.62 13.00 5.77
N LEU A 93 20.71 12.39 6.26
CA LEU A 93 20.86 12.12 7.71
C LEU A 93 20.70 13.39 8.54
N GLY A 94 21.22 14.53 8.06
CA GLY A 94 21.09 15.81 8.76
C GLY A 94 19.64 16.29 8.86
N GLU A 95 18.81 16.08 7.84
CA GLU A 95 17.39 16.40 7.85
C GLU A 95 16.60 15.44 8.74
N ALA A 96 16.92 14.15 8.71
CA ALA A 96 16.29 13.16 9.58
C ALA A 96 16.56 13.47 11.07
N LEU A 97 17.76 13.93 11.41
CA LEU A 97 18.14 14.30 12.77
C LEU A 97 17.57 15.66 13.24
N ARG A 98 17.38 16.62 12.33
CA ARG A 98 16.80 17.94 12.67
C ARG A 98 15.32 17.87 13.07
N ARG A 99 14.59 16.93 12.53
CA ARG A 99 13.17 16.69 12.83
C ARG A 99 12.96 15.19 13.04
N PRO A 100 13.43 14.63 14.15
CA PRO A 100 13.36 13.20 14.38
C PRO A 100 11.91 12.77 14.49
N SER A 101 11.46 11.97 13.53
CA SER A 101 10.25 11.16 13.62
C SER A 101 10.63 9.71 13.35
N LYS A 102 9.84 8.77 13.86
CA LYS A 102 10.08 7.34 13.58
C LYS A 102 10.02 7.08 12.07
N GLY A 103 9.06 7.69 11.37
CA GLY A 103 8.91 7.57 9.92
C GLY A 103 10.15 8.05 9.16
N ARG A 104 10.75 9.19 9.52
CA ARG A 104 11.96 9.71 8.86
C ARG A 104 13.19 8.85 9.08
N LEU A 105 13.35 8.29 10.28
CA LEU A 105 14.44 7.38 10.55
C LEU A 105 14.29 6.09 9.73
N PHE A 106 13.08 5.55 9.66
CA PHE A 106 12.78 4.40 8.83
C PHE A 106 12.97 4.69 7.34
N ALA A 107 12.51 5.84 6.83
CA ALA A 107 12.73 6.29 5.47
C ALA A 107 14.22 6.37 5.12
N TYR A 108 15.03 6.97 6.00
CA TYR A 108 16.48 7.01 5.82
C TYR A 108 17.12 5.62 5.72
N MET A 109 16.60 4.64 6.46
CA MET A 109 17.11 3.26 6.44
C MET A 109 16.67 2.50 5.19
N ALA A 110 15.49 2.73 4.68
CA ALA A 110 14.95 2.05 3.52
C ALA A 110 15.64 2.43 2.20
N ARG A 111 15.89 3.72 1.96
CA ARG A 111 16.57 4.31 0.78
C ARG A 111 16.24 3.67 -0.57
N THR A 112 15.00 3.27 -0.78
CA THR A 112 14.58 2.61 -2.00
C THR A 112 13.10 2.96 -2.28
N PRO A 113 12.71 3.08 -3.53
CA PRO A 113 13.47 2.91 -4.79
C PRO A 113 14.37 4.12 -5.12
N ASP A 114 15.41 3.90 -5.97
CA ASP A 114 16.26 4.99 -6.47
C ASP A 114 15.51 5.88 -7.46
N ARG A 115 14.50 5.35 -8.15
CA ARG A 115 13.62 6.05 -9.09
C ARG A 115 12.19 5.54 -8.95
N ALA A 116 11.23 6.44 -9.03
CA ALA A 116 9.82 6.09 -9.13
C ALA A 116 9.11 7.06 -10.08
N MET A 117 8.16 6.53 -10.83
CA MET A 117 7.21 7.33 -11.58
C MET A 117 6.15 7.86 -10.61
N PRO A 118 5.85 9.15 -10.63
CA PRO A 118 4.87 9.72 -9.72
C PRO A 118 3.47 9.22 -10.04
N VAL A 119 2.71 8.89 -8.98
CA VAL A 119 1.27 8.70 -9.06
C VAL A 119 0.58 9.69 -8.13
N HIS A 120 -0.56 10.18 -8.58
CA HIS A 120 -1.33 11.20 -7.90
C HIS A 120 -2.77 10.75 -7.67
N ASP A 121 -3.45 11.49 -6.87
CA ASP A 121 -4.86 11.30 -6.60
C ASP A 121 -5.71 11.35 -7.87
N GLY A 122 -6.55 10.34 -8.06
CA GLY A 122 -7.41 10.20 -9.24
C GLY A 122 -6.74 9.57 -10.46
N ASP A 123 -5.43 9.28 -10.43
CA ASP A 123 -4.78 8.51 -11.49
C ASP A 123 -5.41 7.12 -11.58
N VAL A 124 -5.51 6.58 -12.81
CA VAL A 124 -6.05 5.24 -13.04
C VAL A 124 -4.98 4.39 -13.71
N LEU A 125 -4.48 3.40 -12.99
CA LEU A 125 -3.52 2.44 -13.52
C LEU A 125 -4.24 1.42 -14.42
N PRO A 126 -3.64 1.00 -15.55
CA PRO A 126 -4.25 0.04 -16.47
C PRO A 126 -4.12 -1.40 -15.95
N VAL A 127 -4.66 -1.66 -14.76
CA VAL A 127 -4.64 -2.91 -14.02
C VAL A 127 -6.03 -3.16 -13.45
N LEU A 128 -6.50 -4.39 -13.40
CA LEU A 128 -7.82 -4.79 -12.87
C LEU A 128 -8.99 -4.02 -13.52
N GLY A 129 -8.85 -3.69 -14.81
CA GLY A 129 -9.86 -2.91 -15.52
C GLY A 129 -9.94 -1.44 -15.14
N GLY A 130 -8.93 -0.92 -14.45
CA GLY A 130 -8.81 0.44 -13.95
C GLY A 130 -8.64 0.46 -12.43
N LEU A 131 -7.39 0.55 -11.97
CA LEU A 131 -7.04 0.63 -10.56
C LEU A 131 -6.85 2.11 -10.19
N GLU A 132 -7.85 2.69 -9.53
CA GLU A 132 -7.86 4.11 -9.12
C GLU A 132 -6.90 4.34 -7.95
N VAL A 133 -6.07 5.37 -8.06
CA VAL A 133 -5.21 5.86 -6.97
C VAL A 133 -5.99 6.86 -6.14
N ILE A 134 -6.13 6.61 -4.85
CA ILE A 134 -6.77 7.50 -3.89
C ILE A 134 -5.72 7.95 -2.88
N HIS A 135 -5.34 9.23 -2.92
CA HIS A 135 -4.38 9.78 -1.96
C HIS A 135 -5.02 9.87 -0.57
N THR A 136 -4.44 9.16 0.38
CA THR A 136 -4.94 9.00 1.76
C THR A 136 -3.86 9.35 2.78
N PRO A 137 -3.37 10.61 2.78
CA PRO A 137 -2.26 11.03 3.62
C PRO A 137 -2.59 10.92 5.11
N GLY A 138 -1.52 10.66 5.90
CA GLY A 138 -1.61 10.67 7.36
C GLY A 138 -0.86 9.53 8.02
N HIS A 139 -0.93 8.30 7.50
CA HIS A 139 -0.02 7.24 7.92
C HIS A 139 1.41 7.63 7.50
N THR A 140 1.59 7.94 6.23
CA THR A 140 2.70 8.75 5.71
C THR A 140 2.15 9.93 4.90
N PRO A 141 2.97 10.93 4.53
CA PRO A 141 2.51 12.04 3.69
C PRO A 141 2.02 11.62 2.31
N GLY A 142 2.61 10.57 1.74
CA GLY A 142 2.31 10.05 0.42
C GLY A 142 1.49 8.76 0.40
N SER A 143 0.91 8.34 1.52
CA SER A 143 0.08 7.14 1.56
C SER A 143 -1.04 7.19 0.54
N ILE A 144 -1.21 6.09 -0.21
CA ILE A 144 -2.31 5.90 -1.15
C ILE A 144 -3.06 4.61 -0.85
N CYS A 145 -4.35 4.61 -1.12
CA CYS A 145 -5.15 3.42 -1.32
C CYS A 145 -5.37 3.19 -2.81
N LEU A 146 -5.59 1.94 -3.20
CA LEU A 146 -5.85 1.58 -4.59
C LEU A 146 -7.21 0.89 -4.67
N TYR A 147 -8.08 1.37 -5.56
CA TYR A 147 -9.44 0.86 -5.69
C TYR A 147 -9.70 0.28 -7.08
N ALA A 148 -10.03 -1.01 -7.13
CA ALA A 148 -10.47 -1.71 -8.33
C ALA A 148 -12.00 -1.76 -8.35
N GLY A 149 -12.63 -0.79 -9.02
CA GLY A 149 -14.08 -0.61 -9.00
C GLY A 149 -14.84 -1.79 -9.62
N ARG A 150 -14.30 -2.41 -10.67
CA ARG A 150 -14.92 -3.59 -11.32
C ARG A 150 -15.07 -4.77 -10.35
N ASP A 151 -14.04 -5.02 -9.55
CA ASP A 151 -13.96 -6.17 -8.65
C ASP A 151 -14.26 -5.78 -7.19
N ARG A 152 -14.55 -4.48 -6.94
CA ARG A 152 -14.88 -3.89 -5.62
C ARG A 152 -13.83 -4.20 -4.56
N LEU A 153 -12.54 -4.21 -4.96
CA LEU A 153 -11.39 -4.44 -4.11
C LEU A 153 -10.76 -3.11 -3.70
N LEU A 154 -10.44 -2.96 -2.42
CA LEU A 154 -9.75 -1.79 -1.89
C LEU A 154 -8.47 -2.22 -1.18
N PHE A 155 -7.31 -1.90 -1.76
CA PHE A 155 -6.00 -2.06 -1.13
C PHE A 155 -5.72 -0.82 -0.29
N VAL A 156 -5.53 -1.00 1.00
CA VAL A 156 -5.46 0.12 1.95
C VAL A 156 -4.06 0.35 2.53
N GLY A 157 -3.07 -0.46 2.12
CA GLY A 157 -1.76 -0.42 2.77
C GLY A 157 -1.91 -0.52 4.29
N ASP A 158 -1.39 0.47 4.99
CA ASP A 158 -1.42 0.55 6.46
C ASP A 158 -2.39 1.60 7.01
N MET A 159 -3.40 2.00 6.20
CA MET A 159 -4.41 2.95 6.66
C MET A 159 -5.30 2.40 7.77
N PHE A 160 -5.51 1.08 7.76
CA PHE A 160 -6.31 0.37 8.74
C PHE A 160 -5.57 -0.84 9.30
N GLU A 161 -5.96 -1.25 10.48
CA GLU A 161 -5.52 -2.50 11.11
C GLU A 161 -6.72 -3.31 11.63
N VAL A 162 -6.49 -4.59 11.92
CA VAL A 162 -7.49 -5.43 12.57
C VAL A 162 -7.05 -5.68 14.01
N ARG A 163 -7.83 -5.18 14.97
CA ARG A 163 -7.65 -5.41 16.40
C ARG A 163 -8.85 -6.10 17.00
N ARG A 164 -8.63 -7.20 17.72
CA ARG A 164 -9.68 -7.97 18.41
C ARG A 164 -10.86 -8.31 17.49
N GLY A 165 -10.56 -8.72 16.24
CA GLY A 165 -11.59 -9.10 15.28
C GLY A 165 -12.41 -7.92 14.71
N ARG A 166 -11.90 -6.70 14.76
CA ARG A 166 -12.55 -5.50 14.20
C ARG A 166 -11.56 -4.67 13.41
N VAL A 167 -11.99 -4.13 12.30
CA VAL A 167 -11.21 -3.13 11.55
C VAL A 167 -11.23 -1.82 12.31
N THR A 168 -10.08 -1.19 12.44
CA THR A 168 -9.89 0.09 13.13
C THR A 168 -8.85 0.93 12.40
N PHE A 169 -8.75 2.20 12.77
CA PHE A 169 -7.69 3.07 12.26
C PHE A 169 -6.31 2.51 12.58
N ALA A 170 -5.33 2.83 11.73
CA ALA A 170 -3.93 2.55 11.95
C ALA A 170 -3.43 3.05 13.33
N SER A 171 -2.40 2.39 13.83
CA SER A 171 -1.78 2.77 15.10
C SER A 171 -1.22 4.20 15.03
N PRO A 172 -1.54 5.07 16.02
CA PRO A 172 -0.94 6.40 16.09
C PRO A 172 0.60 6.38 16.22
N VAL A 173 1.16 5.25 16.67
CA VAL A 173 2.62 5.10 16.88
C VAL A 173 3.38 5.10 15.55
N PHE A 174 2.74 4.60 14.48
CA PHE A 174 3.33 4.45 13.16
C PHE A 174 2.77 5.46 12.14
N SER A 175 1.90 6.39 12.57
CA SER A 175 1.31 7.40 11.71
C SER A 175 1.93 8.76 11.98
N ASP A 176 2.29 9.49 10.91
CA ASP A 176 2.87 10.83 11.00
C ASP A 176 1.82 11.88 11.39
N ASP A 177 0.58 11.74 10.88
CA ASP A 177 -0.56 12.62 11.18
C ASP A 177 -1.87 11.83 11.31
N VAL A 178 -2.21 11.50 12.54
CA VAL A 178 -3.41 10.72 12.87
C VAL A 178 -4.71 11.44 12.44
N ARG A 179 -4.76 12.78 12.56
CA ARG A 179 -5.96 13.54 12.18
C ARG A 179 -6.17 13.48 10.67
N ARG A 180 -5.11 13.64 9.91
CA ARG A 180 -5.14 13.59 8.45
C ARG A 180 -5.48 12.17 7.96
N ALA A 181 -4.90 11.13 8.57
CA ALA A 181 -5.23 9.75 8.26
C ALA A 181 -6.73 9.47 8.47
N ARG A 182 -7.32 9.94 9.57
CA ARG A 182 -8.76 9.79 9.82
C ARG A 182 -9.62 10.57 8.84
N ALA A 183 -9.24 11.80 8.49
CA ALA A 183 -9.95 12.59 7.48
C ALA A 183 -9.96 11.89 6.12
N SER A 184 -8.87 11.23 5.75
CA SER A 184 -8.74 10.51 4.48
C SER A 184 -9.73 9.35 4.33
N VAL A 185 -10.21 8.76 5.44
CA VAL A 185 -11.20 7.67 5.43
C VAL A 185 -12.53 8.06 4.75
N GLN A 186 -12.91 9.34 4.83
CA GLN A 186 -14.13 9.85 4.20
C GLN A 186 -14.19 9.50 2.71
N ARG A 187 -13.06 9.64 2.04
CA ARG A 187 -12.92 9.39 0.60
C ARG A 187 -13.08 7.93 0.22
N LEU A 188 -12.68 7.03 1.11
CA LEU A 188 -12.82 5.58 0.89
C LEU A 188 -14.26 5.13 1.08
N ALA A 189 -14.98 5.75 2.00
CA ALA A 189 -16.39 5.46 2.25
C ALA A 189 -17.33 5.88 1.11
N GLU A 190 -16.85 6.66 0.13
CA GLU A 190 -17.57 7.00 -1.09
C GLU A 190 -17.52 5.87 -2.14
N ARG A 191 -16.73 4.83 -1.90
CA ARG A 191 -16.57 3.69 -2.82
C ARG A 191 -17.38 2.50 -2.36
N ASP A 192 -17.84 1.71 -3.33
CA ASP A 192 -18.57 0.46 -3.10
C ASP A 192 -17.58 -0.69 -3.00
N VAL A 193 -17.33 -1.19 -1.78
CA VAL A 193 -16.24 -2.12 -1.46
C VAL A 193 -16.75 -3.43 -0.90
N ASP A 194 -16.37 -4.56 -1.52
CA ASP A 194 -16.64 -5.90 -1.02
C ASP A 194 -15.48 -6.47 -0.21
N VAL A 195 -14.25 -6.05 -0.54
CA VAL A 195 -13.04 -6.60 0.10
C VAL A 195 -12.08 -5.48 0.44
N ILE A 196 -11.71 -5.37 1.72
CA ILE A 196 -10.61 -4.51 2.20
C ILE A 196 -9.35 -5.38 2.31
N ILE A 197 -8.26 -4.94 1.70
CA ILE A 197 -6.99 -5.67 1.57
C ILE A 197 -5.90 -4.88 2.29
N PHE A 198 -5.32 -5.47 3.35
CA PHE A 198 -4.37 -4.81 4.27
C PHE A 198 -2.93 -5.25 4.05
N GLY A 199 -1.97 -4.37 4.28
CA GLY A 199 -0.54 -4.70 4.25
C GLY A 199 -0.14 -5.82 5.22
N HIS A 200 -0.77 -5.91 6.40
CA HIS A 200 -0.33 -6.84 7.45
C HIS A 200 -1.37 -7.86 7.92
N ARG A 201 -2.54 -7.91 7.30
CA ARG A 201 -3.63 -8.79 7.75
C ARG A 201 -4.28 -9.50 6.58
N PRO A 202 -4.98 -10.62 6.83
CA PRO A 202 -5.83 -11.22 5.81
C PRO A 202 -6.89 -10.25 5.30
N PRO A 203 -7.36 -10.38 4.05
CA PRO A 203 -8.44 -9.56 3.50
C PRO A 203 -9.72 -9.65 4.34
N TRP A 204 -10.40 -8.52 4.49
CA TRP A 204 -11.68 -8.42 5.20
C TRP A 204 -12.84 -8.35 4.22
N ARG A 205 -13.84 -9.22 4.40
CA ARG A 205 -15.00 -9.35 3.51
C ARG A 205 -16.32 -9.09 4.21
N ASP A 206 -16.34 -9.32 5.55
CA ASP A 206 -17.56 -9.19 6.29
C ASP A 206 -18.03 -7.76 6.38
N ARG A 207 -19.12 -7.43 5.64
CA ARG A 207 -19.73 -6.10 5.62
C ARG A 207 -18.71 -4.97 5.39
N ALA A 208 -17.82 -5.15 4.42
CA ALA A 208 -16.69 -4.24 4.19
C ALA A 208 -17.15 -2.78 4.00
N ASN A 209 -18.23 -2.58 3.28
CA ASN A 209 -18.82 -1.25 3.06
C ASN A 209 -19.32 -0.61 4.36
N ASP A 210 -20.07 -1.38 5.18
CA ASP A 210 -20.56 -0.89 6.48
C ASP A 210 -19.39 -0.53 7.43
N VAL A 211 -18.32 -1.32 7.37
CA VAL A 211 -17.10 -1.08 8.13
C VAL A 211 -16.47 0.26 7.73
N LEU A 212 -16.34 0.54 6.45
CA LEU A 212 -15.80 1.82 5.96
C LEU A 212 -16.70 2.99 6.34
N GLN A 213 -18.01 2.86 6.20
CA GLN A 213 -18.97 3.90 6.63
C GLN A 213 -18.87 4.17 8.13
N GLY A 214 -18.81 3.12 8.94
CA GLY A 214 -18.66 3.24 10.40
C GLY A 214 -17.36 3.94 10.82
N LEU A 215 -16.25 3.67 10.12
CA LEU A 215 -14.96 4.35 10.34
C LEU A 215 -15.04 5.83 9.92
N ALA A 216 -15.66 6.13 8.78
CA ALA A 216 -15.85 7.51 8.31
C ALA A 216 -16.73 8.32 9.29
N ASP A 217 -17.83 7.73 9.79
CA ASP A 217 -18.68 8.36 10.80
C ASP A 217 -17.94 8.63 12.10
N ARG A 218 -17.12 7.68 12.52
CA ARG A 218 -16.27 7.85 13.71
C ARG A 218 -15.25 8.97 13.49
N ALA A 219 -14.60 9.03 12.34
CA ALA A 219 -13.65 10.08 12.01
C ALA A 219 -14.31 11.47 12.04
N ARG A 220 -15.54 11.59 11.50
CA ARG A 220 -16.32 12.85 11.56
C ARG A 220 -16.63 13.28 12.98
N ARG A 221 -17.07 12.36 13.84
CA ARG A 221 -17.35 12.66 15.25
C ARG A 221 -16.10 13.12 16.02
N GLU A 222 -14.97 12.45 15.79
CA GLU A 222 -13.70 12.80 16.45
C GLU A 222 -13.11 14.14 15.95
N ALA A 223 -13.47 14.59 14.74
CA ALA A 223 -13.06 15.89 14.21
C ALA A 223 -13.94 17.05 14.71
N ALA A 224 -15.17 16.76 15.16
CA ALA A 224 -16.13 17.77 15.62
C ALA A 224 -16.06 18.04 17.13
N GLY A 225 -15.33 17.22 17.90
CA GLY A 225 -15.16 17.37 19.37
C GLY A 225 -13.74 17.74 19.76
#